data_7e73a64ed99ffbfb1c812466d2d96804
#
_entry.id   7e73a64ed99ffbfb1c812466d2d96804
#
_cell.length_a   1.000
_cell.length_b   1.000
_cell.length_c   1.000
_cell.angle_alpha   90.00
_cell.angle_beta   90.00
_cell.angle_gamma   90.00
#
_symmetry.space_group_name_H-M   'P 1'
#
loop_
_entity.id
_entity.type
_entity.pdbx_description
1 polymer ?
#
loop_
_entity_poly.entity_id
_entity_poly.type
_entity_poly.pdbx_seq_one_letter_code
_entity_poly.pdbx_strand_id
1 'polypeptide(L)'
;MANAARTDGGRRSVTVRVAGQEVRLRTGEDEVLAAEAAGLVNEEIERAQKGKGAVAGGEALLLAALNLAGEVVRLRKASDDQGRETQAKLSQLLQKLSKVPANGV
;
A
#
# COMPACT_ATOMS: atom_id res chain seq x y z
N MET A 1 -31.31 4.48 -4.40
CA MET A 1 -30.93 4.43 -4.30
C MET A 1 -30.27 4.09 -3.96
N ALA A 2 -30.10 4.05 -3.91
CA ALA A 2 -29.42 3.79 -3.54
C ALA A 2 -28.76 3.71 -3.10
N ASN A 3 -28.31 3.77 -2.92
CA ASN A 3 -27.64 3.66 -2.48
C ASN A 3 -27.19 3.47 -1.76
N ALA A 4 -27.29 3.52 -1.82
CA ALA A 4 -26.95 3.50 -1.27
C ALA A 4 -26.43 3.02 -0.61
N ALA A 5 -26.43 3.38 -0.53
CA ALA A 5 -25.95 3.10 0.03
C ALA A 5 -25.42 2.21 0.40
N ARG A 6 -25.03 1.97 0.27
CA ARG A 6 -24.52 1.15 0.44
C ARG A 6 -23.43 1.17 1.02
N THR A 7 -23.34 1.77 1.82
CA THR A 7 -22.19 1.68 2.54
C THR A 7 -22.45 0.70 3.61
N ASP A 8 -21.75 -0.28 3.63
CA ASP A 8 -21.82 -1.37 4.49
C ASP A 8 -20.75 -1.13 5.53
N GLY A 9 -21.04 -0.42 6.57
CA GLY A 9 -20.08 -0.07 7.59
C GLY A 9 -18.97 0.79 7.05
N GLY A 10 -19.31 1.72 6.18
CA GLY A 10 -18.33 2.59 5.57
C GLY A 10 -17.69 2.03 4.32
N ARG A 11 -18.11 0.87 3.90
CA ARG A 11 -17.57 0.26 2.70
C ARG A 11 -18.49 0.45 1.53
N ARG A 12 -17.91 0.60 0.37
CA ARG A 12 -18.65 0.69 -0.87
C ARG A 12 -18.18 -0.33 -1.83
N SER A 13 -19.06 -0.64 -2.79
CA SER A 13 -18.66 -1.48 -3.91
C SER A 13 -17.96 -0.61 -4.93
N VAL A 14 -16.78 -1.03 -5.33
CA VAL A 14 -15.99 -0.36 -6.35
C VAL A 14 -15.64 -1.38 -7.40
N THR A 15 -15.77 -0.98 -8.67
CA THR A 15 -15.42 -1.86 -9.76
C THR A 15 -14.16 -1.35 -10.42
N VAL A 16 -13.20 -2.24 -10.55
CA VAL A 16 -11.93 -1.91 -11.21
C VAL A 16 -11.65 -2.96 -12.26
N ARG A 17 -10.72 -2.66 -13.16
CA ARG A 17 -10.33 -3.60 -14.18
C ARG A 17 -8.94 -4.10 -13.89
N VAL A 18 -8.82 -5.42 -13.82
CA VAL A 18 -7.53 -6.06 -13.58
C VAL A 18 -7.39 -7.20 -14.55
N ALA A 19 -6.30 -7.19 -15.30
CA ALA A 19 -6.01 -8.24 -16.29
C ALA A 19 -7.16 -8.38 -17.30
N GLY A 20 -7.76 -7.26 -17.65
CA GLY A 20 -8.85 -7.28 -18.61
C GLY A 20 -10.19 -7.70 -18.05
N GLN A 21 -10.26 -8.00 -16.78
CA GLN A 21 -11.49 -8.43 -16.14
C GLN A 21 -12.00 -7.38 -15.19
N GLU A 22 -13.31 -7.27 -15.13
CA GLU A 22 -13.92 -6.39 -14.15
C GLU A 22 -13.96 -7.10 -12.81
N VAL A 23 -13.47 -6.41 -11.80
CA VAL A 23 -13.47 -6.95 -10.46
C VAL A 23 -14.24 -5.99 -9.57
N ARG A 24 -15.23 -6.51 -8.91
CA ARG A 24 -16.00 -5.73 -7.96
C ARG A 24 -15.53 -6.05 -6.57
N LEU A 25 -15.18 -5.02 -5.83
CA LEU A 25 -14.70 -5.25 -4.48
C LEU A 25 -15.33 -4.26 -3.53
N ARG A 26 -15.31 -4.63 -2.28
CA ARG A 26 -15.75 -3.78 -1.21
C ARG A 26 -14.55 -3.24 -0.50
N THR A 27 -14.53 -1.94 -0.34
CA THR A 27 -13.38 -1.32 0.28
C THR A 27 -13.84 -0.12 1.08
N GLY A 28 -13.15 0.14 2.16
CA GLY A 28 -13.34 1.36 2.93
C GLY A 28 -12.53 2.51 2.38
N GLU A 29 -11.68 2.22 1.40
CA GLU A 29 -10.90 3.27 0.76
C GLU A 29 -11.73 3.93 -0.32
N ASP A 30 -11.29 5.07 -0.81
CA ASP A 30 -12.04 5.71 -1.86
C ASP A 30 -11.74 5.07 -3.21
N GLU A 31 -12.56 5.46 -4.19
CA GLU A 31 -12.46 4.88 -5.52
C GLU A 31 -11.12 5.18 -6.19
N VAL A 32 -10.56 6.33 -5.87
CA VAL A 32 -9.29 6.72 -6.47
C VAL A 32 -8.18 5.77 -6.04
N LEU A 33 -8.16 5.42 -4.76
CA LEU A 33 -7.17 4.48 -4.27
C LEU A 33 -7.33 3.11 -4.91
N ALA A 34 -8.58 2.66 -5.05
CA ALA A 34 -8.82 1.37 -5.68
C ALA A 34 -8.37 1.38 -7.13
N ALA A 35 -8.64 2.47 -7.84
CA ALA A 35 -8.23 2.59 -9.23
C ALA A 35 -6.71 2.63 -9.36
N GLU A 36 -6.05 3.34 -8.47
CA GLU A 36 -4.60 3.39 -8.49
C GLU A 36 -3.99 2.02 -8.22
N ALA A 37 -4.57 1.30 -7.27
CA ALA A 37 -4.08 -0.04 -6.97
C ALA A 37 -4.24 -0.96 -8.16
N ALA A 38 -5.40 -0.89 -8.82
CA ALA A 38 -5.64 -1.70 -10.01
C ALA A 38 -4.64 -1.35 -11.11
N GLY A 39 -4.34 -0.06 -11.24
CA GLY A 39 -3.36 0.38 -12.22
C GLY A 39 -1.98 -0.22 -11.97
N LEU A 40 -1.57 -0.25 -10.70
CA LEU A 40 -0.29 -0.83 -10.37
C LEU A 40 -0.24 -2.32 -10.70
N VAL A 41 -1.31 -3.03 -10.40
CA VAL A 41 -1.37 -4.45 -10.72
C VAL A 41 -1.27 -4.65 -12.21
N ASN A 42 -2.00 -3.85 -12.98
CA ASN A 42 -1.96 -3.99 -14.44
C ASN A 42 -0.58 -3.69 -15.00
N GLU A 43 0.10 -2.70 -14.47
CA GLU A 43 1.46 -2.39 -14.90
C GLU A 43 2.39 -3.55 -14.65
N GLU A 44 2.27 -4.17 -13.48
CA GLU A 44 3.14 -5.28 -13.15
C GLU A 44 2.86 -6.50 -14.02
N ILE A 45 1.58 -6.71 -14.34
CA ILE A 45 1.22 -7.80 -15.24
C ILE A 45 1.85 -7.56 -16.62
N GLU A 46 1.75 -6.35 -17.11
CA GLU A 46 2.35 -6.00 -18.39
C GLU A 46 3.85 -6.22 -18.37
N ARG A 47 4.49 -5.81 -17.31
CA ARG A 47 5.93 -5.98 -17.19
C ARG A 47 6.32 -7.45 -17.19
N ALA A 48 5.54 -8.27 -16.51
CA ALA A 48 5.80 -9.70 -16.45
C ALA A 48 5.62 -10.33 -17.83
N GLN A 49 4.64 -9.86 -18.58
CA GLN A 49 4.37 -10.42 -19.90
C GLN A 49 5.41 -10.02 -20.92
N LYS A 50 6.00 -8.85 -20.74
CA LYS A 50 7.04 -8.38 -21.65
C LYS A 50 8.42 -8.90 -21.28
N GLY A 51 8.53 -9.54 -20.16
CA GLY A 51 9.79 -10.06 -19.73
C GLY A 51 10.22 -11.22 -20.59
N LYS A 52 11.38 -11.77 -20.26
CA LYS A 52 11.91 -12.85 -20.98
C LYS A 52 10.99 -14.02 -21.05
N GLY A 53 10.66 -14.46 -22.23
CA GLY A 53 9.77 -15.58 -22.39
C GLY A 53 8.38 -15.20 -21.95
N ALA A 54 7.50 -14.94 -22.87
CA ALA A 54 6.13 -14.59 -22.58
C ALA A 54 5.52 -15.61 -21.62
N VAL A 55 4.85 -15.13 -20.60
CA VAL A 55 4.20 -16.01 -19.64
C VAL A 55 2.71 -15.98 -19.85
N ALA A 56 2.06 -17.06 -19.48
CA ALA A 56 0.62 -17.14 -19.57
C ALA A 56 -0.02 -16.14 -18.62
N GLY A 57 -1.26 -15.75 -18.92
CA GLY A 57 -1.93 -14.71 -18.14
C GLY A 57 -1.98 -14.99 -16.65
N GLY A 58 -2.32 -16.22 -16.28
CA GLY A 58 -2.39 -16.58 -14.87
C GLY A 58 -1.04 -16.50 -14.19
N GLU A 59 -0.02 -16.92 -14.90
CA GLU A 59 1.32 -16.86 -14.35
C GLU A 59 1.81 -15.42 -14.23
N ALA A 60 1.45 -14.58 -15.20
CA ALA A 60 1.81 -13.17 -15.13
C ALA A 60 1.17 -12.51 -13.92
N LEU A 61 -0.07 -12.88 -13.62
CA LEU A 61 -0.74 -12.34 -12.46
C LEU A 61 -0.05 -12.76 -11.17
N LEU A 62 0.37 -14.02 -11.09
CA LEU A 62 1.09 -14.49 -9.91
C LEU A 62 2.41 -13.76 -9.72
N LEU A 63 3.14 -13.57 -10.82
CA LEU A 63 4.39 -12.84 -10.75
C LEU A 63 4.18 -11.41 -10.34
N ALA A 64 3.15 -10.77 -10.89
CA ALA A 64 2.82 -9.41 -10.53
C ALA A 64 2.48 -9.31 -9.05
N ALA A 65 1.69 -10.24 -8.55
CA ALA A 65 1.32 -10.24 -7.14
C ALA A 65 2.55 -10.41 -6.26
N LEU A 66 3.44 -11.30 -6.65
CA LEU A 66 4.65 -11.53 -5.86
C LEU A 66 5.56 -10.31 -5.86
N ASN A 67 5.70 -9.68 -7.01
CA ASN A 67 6.52 -8.47 -7.11
C ASN A 67 5.94 -7.34 -6.25
N LEU A 68 4.64 -7.17 -6.30
CA LEU A 68 4.00 -6.12 -5.51
C LEU A 68 4.08 -6.45 -4.02
N ALA A 69 3.92 -7.72 -3.66
CA ALA A 69 4.06 -8.10 -2.27
C ALA A 69 5.47 -7.84 -1.76
N GLY A 70 6.46 -8.11 -2.60
CA GLY A 70 7.84 -7.80 -2.24
C GLY A 70 8.05 -6.34 -2.03
N GLU A 71 7.43 -5.52 -2.86
CA GLU A 71 7.51 -4.08 -2.69
C GLU A 71 6.89 -3.65 -1.37
N VAL A 72 5.74 -4.23 -1.03
CA VAL A 72 5.09 -3.90 0.23
C VAL A 72 5.99 -4.28 1.41
N VAL A 73 6.62 -5.44 1.34
CA VAL A 73 7.52 -5.86 2.41
C VAL A 73 8.67 -4.87 2.56
N ARG A 74 9.25 -4.45 1.43
CA ARG A 74 10.35 -3.48 1.48
C ARG A 74 9.91 -2.15 2.08
N LEU A 75 8.73 -1.70 1.68
CA LEU A 75 8.22 -0.43 2.20
C LEU A 75 7.92 -0.50 3.69
N ARG A 76 7.39 -1.63 4.13
CA ARG A 76 7.12 -1.82 5.55
C ARG A 76 8.40 -1.83 6.36
N LYS A 77 9.43 -2.48 5.84
CA LYS A 77 10.70 -2.50 6.52
C LYS A 77 11.32 -1.11 6.60
N ALA A 78 11.26 -0.38 5.51
CA ALA A 78 11.78 0.98 5.49
C ALA A 78 11.02 1.86 6.48
N SER A 79 9.71 1.69 6.55
CA SER A 79 8.88 2.46 7.47
C SER A 79 9.21 2.11 8.92
N ASP A 80 9.40 0.82 9.21
CA ASP A 80 9.77 0.39 10.56
C ASP A 80 11.13 0.95 10.96
N ASP A 81 12.09 0.89 10.05
CA ASP A 81 13.42 1.42 10.33
C ASP A 81 13.36 2.91 10.59
N GLN A 82 12.57 3.62 9.79
CA GLN A 82 12.42 5.04 9.97
C GLN A 82 11.74 5.36 11.29
N GLY A 83 10.76 4.56 11.68
CA GLY A 83 10.10 4.74 12.96
C GLY A 83 11.05 4.55 14.11
N ARG A 84 11.92 3.55 14.01
CA ARG A 84 12.91 3.32 15.05
C ARG A 84 13.91 4.45 15.13
N GLU A 85 14.32 4.95 13.99
CA GLU A 85 15.22 6.10 13.95
C GLU A 85 14.58 7.31 14.59
N THR A 86 13.35 7.58 14.25
CA THR A 86 12.63 8.71 14.80
C THR A 86 12.50 8.58 16.31
N GLN A 87 12.20 7.37 16.77
CA GLN A 87 12.05 7.13 18.19
C GLN A 87 13.36 7.30 18.93
N ALA A 88 14.44 6.85 18.32
CA ALA A 88 15.76 7.02 18.92
C ALA A 88 16.12 8.50 19.05
N LYS A 89 15.82 9.25 18.00
CA LYS A 89 16.09 10.69 18.04
C LYS A 89 15.23 11.38 19.07
N LEU A 90 13.99 10.97 19.18
CA LEU A 90 13.10 11.55 20.19
C LEU A 90 13.60 11.25 21.59
N SER A 91 14.04 10.01 21.81
CA SER A 91 14.61 9.64 23.11
C SER A 91 15.82 10.49 23.45
N GLN A 92 16.67 10.72 22.47
CA GLN A 92 17.84 11.56 22.70
C GLN A 92 17.46 12.98 23.06
N LEU A 93 16.47 13.52 22.38
CA LEU A 93 15.99 14.86 22.68
C LEU A 93 15.44 14.94 24.09
N LEU A 94 14.65 13.93 24.45
CA LEU A 94 14.07 13.92 25.79
C LEU A 94 15.15 13.84 26.86
N GLN A 95 16.20 13.07 26.59
CA GLN A 95 17.30 12.98 27.52
C GLN A 95 18.00 14.33 27.69
N LYS A 96 18.18 15.01 26.58
CA LYS A 96 18.83 16.34 26.65
C LYS A 96 17.98 17.32 27.43
N LEU A 97 16.66 17.25 27.24
CA LEU A 97 15.78 18.12 27.97
C LEU A 97 15.78 17.85 29.47
N SER A 98 15.89 16.56 29.82
CA SER A 98 15.91 16.24 31.24
C SER A 98 17.20 16.63 31.94
N LYS A 99 18.23 16.94 31.17
CA LYS A 99 19.49 17.39 31.73
C LYS A 99 19.54 18.89 31.91
N VAL A 100 18.55 19.60 31.41
CA VAL A 100 18.48 21.02 31.60
C VAL A 100 18.10 21.29 33.04
N PRO A 101 18.76 22.24 33.71
CA PRO A 101 18.42 22.51 35.09
C PRO A 101 17.00 22.98 35.25
N ALA A 102 16.41 22.63 36.37
CA ALA A 102 15.00 22.96 36.60
C ALA A 102 14.76 24.44 36.62
N ASN A 103 15.74 25.22 37.03
CA ASN A 103 15.57 26.65 37.07
C ASN A 103 15.78 27.27 35.70
N GLY A 104 15.87 26.43 34.75
CA GLY A 104 15.77 26.88 33.43
C GLY A 104 16.90 27.58 32.87
N VAL A 105 17.84 27.66 33.52
CA VAL A 105 18.81 28.36 32.87
C VAL A 105 19.86 28.35 32.86
#